data_287a49abc24d1a21c91168d5dd55bffd
#
_entry.id   287a49abc24d1a21c91168d5dd55bffd
#
_cell.length_a   1.000
_cell.length_b   1.000
_cell.length_c   1.000
_cell.angle_alpha   90.00
_cell.angle_beta   90.00
_cell.angle_gamma   90.00
#
_symmetry.space_group_name_H-M   'P 1'
#
loop_
_entity.id
_entity.type
_entity.pdbx_description
1 polymer ?
#
loop_
_entity_poly.entity_id
_entity_poly.type
_entity_poly.pdbx_seq_one_letter_code
_entity_poly.pdbx_strand_id
1 'polypeptide(L)'
;MGFKTPYSKRNKLRRLIWSMVWTCLARPFPRSMAMGWKRMLLRAFGAKIAPTAVVYATTKVFQPWLLTMDDYACLAEGVDCYNAASIHIGRNATVSQRAFLCTAGHDISDPHHHQTDASIVIEDRAWVCAEAFIGQGVTVSEGAVCAARAVVVKDVESWTVVGGNPAKFIKKRVLINVNGGG
;
A
#
# COMPACT_ATOMS: atom_id res chain seq x y z
N MET A 1 28.21 9.57 -15.66
CA MET A 1 27.30 10.27 -14.72
C MET A 1 27.00 9.33 -13.58
N GLY A 2 27.32 9.68 -12.32
CA GLY A 2 27.06 8.83 -11.16
C GLY A 2 25.62 9.01 -10.68
N PHE A 3 24.85 7.95 -10.63
CA PHE A 3 23.48 7.94 -10.08
C PHE A 3 23.54 8.26 -8.57
N LYS A 4 23.11 9.45 -8.17
CA LYS A 4 23.02 9.82 -6.76
C LYS A 4 21.67 9.39 -6.21
N THR A 5 21.66 8.40 -5.33
CA THR A 5 20.42 8.00 -4.65
C THR A 5 20.04 9.05 -3.60
N PRO A 6 18.74 9.42 -3.44
CA PRO A 6 18.31 10.43 -2.46
C PRO A 6 18.43 9.94 -1.01
N TYR A 7 18.68 8.65 -0.80
CA TYR A 7 18.67 8.04 0.53
C TYR A 7 20.03 8.11 1.22
N SER A 8 20.02 8.58 2.48
CA SER A 8 21.21 8.59 3.34
C SER A 8 21.74 7.17 3.62
N LYS A 9 23.03 7.06 4.00
CA LYS A 9 23.63 5.78 4.43
C LYS A 9 22.84 5.13 5.58
N ARG A 10 22.35 5.94 6.54
CA ARG A 10 21.52 5.48 7.66
C ARG A 10 20.20 4.87 7.18
N ASN A 11 19.52 5.50 6.21
CA ASN A 11 18.29 4.97 5.64
C ASN A 11 18.53 3.62 4.93
N LYS A 12 19.61 3.53 4.13
CA LYS A 12 19.98 2.29 3.43
C LYS A 12 20.25 1.15 4.41
N LEU A 13 20.97 1.43 5.51
CA LEU A 13 21.24 0.42 6.56
C LEU A 13 19.95 -0.01 7.28
N ARG A 14 19.06 0.93 7.64
CA ARG A 14 17.77 0.60 8.25
C ARG A 14 16.93 -0.30 7.36
N ARG A 15 16.86 -0.01 6.07
CA ARG A 15 16.14 -0.86 5.09
C ARG A 15 16.75 -2.24 4.93
N LEU A 16 18.09 -2.34 4.93
CA LEU A 16 18.77 -3.63 4.86
C LEU A 16 18.41 -4.48 6.09
N ILE A 17 18.55 -3.93 7.31
CA ILE A 17 18.20 -4.63 8.55
C ILE A 17 16.72 -5.04 8.53
N TRP A 18 15.83 -4.13 8.13
CA TRP A 18 14.40 -4.41 8.00
C TRP A 18 14.13 -5.59 7.05
N SER A 19 14.73 -5.56 5.86
CA SER A 19 14.57 -6.63 4.86
C SER A 19 15.02 -7.99 5.39
N MET A 20 16.15 -8.04 6.09
CA MET A 20 16.66 -9.27 6.73
C MET A 20 15.69 -9.75 7.82
N VAL A 21 15.28 -8.86 8.73
CA VAL A 21 14.34 -9.18 9.81
C VAL A 21 13.01 -9.70 9.25
N TRP A 22 12.42 -9.01 8.27
CA TRP A 22 11.17 -9.45 7.67
C TRP A 22 11.29 -10.80 6.97
N THR A 23 12.37 -11.00 6.22
CA THR A 23 12.61 -12.25 5.50
C THR A 23 12.84 -13.42 6.44
N CYS A 24 13.61 -13.24 7.49
CA CYS A 24 13.97 -14.32 8.40
C CYS A 24 12.90 -14.58 9.49
N LEU A 25 12.19 -13.54 9.96
CA LEU A 25 11.32 -13.62 11.12
C LEU A 25 9.82 -13.50 10.82
N ALA A 26 9.42 -13.00 9.65
CA ALA A 26 8.02 -12.89 9.27
C ALA A 26 7.61 -13.89 8.18
N ARG A 27 8.41 -13.98 7.10
CA ARG A 27 8.12 -14.85 5.95
C ARG A 27 7.98 -16.34 6.25
N PRO A 28 8.74 -16.95 7.18
CA PRO A 28 8.60 -18.38 7.49
C PRO A 28 7.24 -18.75 8.09
N PHE A 29 6.50 -17.78 8.63
CA PHE A 29 5.21 -18.06 9.26
C PHE A 29 4.07 -17.97 8.24
N PRO A 30 3.22 -19.01 8.16
CA PRO A 30 2.11 -19.06 7.22
C PRO A 30 1.14 -17.87 7.33
N ARG A 31 0.36 -17.72 6.28
CA ARG A 31 -0.58 -16.65 5.98
C ARG A 31 -1.41 -16.13 7.16
N SER A 32 -2.05 -17.02 7.90
CA SER A 32 -2.93 -16.70 9.04
C SER A 32 -2.25 -16.75 10.39
N MET A 33 -1.06 -17.35 10.49
CA MET A 33 -0.35 -17.52 11.75
C MET A 33 0.48 -16.29 12.09
N ALA A 34 0.69 -16.07 13.39
CA ALA A 34 1.61 -15.04 13.89
C ALA A 34 1.30 -13.59 13.42
N MET A 35 0.01 -13.23 13.22
CA MET A 35 -0.35 -11.86 12.86
C MET A 35 0.10 -10.83 13.91
N GLY A 36 -0.02 -11.16 15.20
CA GLY A 36 0.50 -10.33 16.29
C GLY A 36 1.98 -10.07 16.18
N TRP A 37 2.74 -11.12 15.87
CA TRP A 37 4.19 -11.05 15.67
C TRP A 37 4.57 -10.15 14.48
N LYS A 38 3.92 -10.30 13.33
CA LYS A 38 4.16 -9.47 12.14
C LYS A 38 3.89 -7.99 12.41
N ARG A 39 2.77 -7.68 13.10
CA ARG A 39 2.46 -6.31 13.54
C ARG A 39 3.50 -5.77 14.52
N MET A 40 3.97 -6.60 15.45
CA MET A 40 5.02 -6.21 16.39
C MET A 40 6.32 -5.86 15.67
N LEU A 41 6.75 -6.68 14.71
CA LEU A 41 7.95 -6.40 13.90
C LEU A 41 7.81 -5.06 13.14
N LEU A 42 6.68 -4.85 12.47
CA LEU A 42 6.41 -3.60 11.76
C LEU A 42 6.48 -2.38 12.69
N ARG A 43 5.85 -2.47 13.88
CA ARG A 43 5.86 -1.41 14.89
C ARG A 43 7.25 -1.15 15.45
N ALA A 44 8.05 -2.19 15.69
CA ALA A 44 9.44 -2.07 16.16
C ALA A 44 10.32 -1.29 15.15
N PHE A 45 9.97 -1.35 13.86
CA PHE A 45 10.62 -0.57 12.82
C PHE A 45 9.92 0.76 12.51
N GLY A 46 8.96 1.18 13.33
CA GLY A 46 8.36 2.50 13.30
C GLY A 46 7.05 2.63 12.51
N ALA A 47 6.47 1.52 12.04
CA ALA A 47 5.15 1.55 11.43
C ALA A 47 4.05 1.81 12.48
N LYS A 48 3.01 2.53 12.08
CA LYS A 48 1.81 2.75 12.89
C LYS A 48 0.73 1.75 12.45
N ILE A 49 0.60 0.64 13.13
CA ILE A 49 -0.28 -0.47 12.73
C ILE A 49 -1.31 -0.71 13.82
N ALA A 50 -2.60 -0.64 13.49
CA ALA A 50 -3.68 -0.97 14.43
C ALA A 50 -3.65 -2.45 14.86
N PRO A 51 -4.18 -2.79 16.05
CA PRO A 51 -4.16 -4.16 16.57
C PRO A 51 -4.89 -5.18 15.70
N THR A 52 -5.86 -4.74 14.95
CA THR A 52 -6.73 -5.57 14.10
C THR A 52 -6.27 -5.63 12.63
N ALA A 53 -5.29 -4.79 12.24
CA ALA A 53 -4.79 -4.75 10.87
C ALA A 53 -4.13 -6.08 10.46
N VAL A 54 -4.25 -6.42 9.18
CA VAL A 54 -3.77 -7.69 8.62
C VAL A 54 -2.66 -7.42 7.61
N VAL A 55 -1.49 -8.04 7.81
CA VAL A 55 -0.36 -7.95 6.88
C VAL A 55 0.15 -9.35 6.56
N TYR A 56 0.06 -9.75 5.31
CA TYR A 56 0.54 -11.06 4.88
C TYR A 56 2.08 -11.09 4.83
N ALA A 57 2.65 -12.25 5.11
CA ALA A 57 4.11 -12.43 5.19
C ALA A 57 4.85 -12.14 3.88
N THR A 58 4.18 -12.32 2.76
CA THR A 58 4.73 -12.07 1.41
C THR A 58 4.65 -10.61 0.98
N THR A 59 3.94 -9.76 1.76
CA THR A 59 3.90 -8.32 1.54
C THR A 59 5.32 -7.74 1.65
N LYS A 60 5.67 -6.87 0.71
CA LYS A 60 6.91 -6.11 0.75
C LYS A 60 6.60 -4.71 1.24
N VAL A 61 7.32 -4.23 2.25
CA VAL A 61 7.24 -2.86 2.76
C VAL A 61 8.63 -2.26 2.68
N PHE A 62 8.80 -1.21 1.88
CA PHE A 62 10.10 -0.62 1.62
C PHE A 62 10.65 0.15 2.82
N GLN A 63 9.80 0.96 3.49
CA GLN A 63 10.15 1.74 4.68
C GLN A 63 9.02 1.65 5.72
N PRO A 64 9.09 0.71 6.68
CA PRO A 64 8.00 0.54 7.67
C PRO A 64 7.63 1.81 8.41
N TRP A 65 8.59 2.67 8.71
CA TRP A 65 8.37 3.95 9.43
C TRP A 65 7.55 4.98 8.65
N LEU A 66 7.22 4.71 7.40
CA LEU A 66 6.33 5.51 6.54
C LEU A 66 5.01 4.79 6.24
N LEU A 67 4.68 3.72 6.98
CA LEU A 67 3.44 2.98 6.82
C LEU A 67 2.52 3.20 8.02
N THR A 68 1.27 3.58 7.73
CA THR A 68 0.17 3.63 8.70
C THR A 68 -0.95 2.73 8.23
N MET A 69 -1.49 1.91 9.13
CA MET A 69 -2.65 1.05 8.86
C MET A 69 -3.62 1.13 10.03
N ASP A 70 -4.86 1.48 9.73
CA ASP A 70 -5.94 1.58 10.70
C ASP A 70 -6.60 0.22 10.97
N ASP A 71 -7.64 0.22 11.82
CA ASP A 71 -8.33 -0.99 12.21
C ASP A 71 -8.92 -1.74 11.02
N TYR A 72 -8.72 -3.07 11.00
CA TYR A 72 -9.19 -3.98 9.96
C TYR A 72 -8.64 -3.68 8.56
N ALA A 73 -7.64 -2.79 8.43
CA ALA A 73 -6.92 -2.58 7.18
C ALA A 73 -6.17 -3.86 6.78
N CYS A 74 -6.12 -4.15 5.47
CA CYS A 74 -5.50 -5.37 4.97
C CYS A 74 -4.51 -5.09 3.83
N LEU A 75 -3.28 -5.58 3.99
CA LEU A 75 -2.30 -5.75 2.91
C LEU A 75 -2.17 -7.24 2.61
N ALA A 76 -2.73 -7.67 1.47
CA ALA A 76 -2.79 -9.08 1.07
C ALA A 76 -1.44 -9.61 0.52
N GLU A 77 -1.44 -10.86 0.07
CA GLU A 77 -0.25 -11.54 -0.41
C GLU A 77 0.42 -10.83 -1.58
N GLY A 78 1.74 -10.69 -1.47
CA GLY A 78 2.56 -10.15 -2.55
C GLY A 78 2.32 -8.67 -2.85
N VAL A 79 1.54 -7.96 -2.03
CA VAL A 79 1.42 -6.50 -2.15
C VAL A 79 2.81 -5.89 -2.04
N ASP A 80 3.13 -4.98 -2.95
CA ASP A 80 4.37 -4.20 -2.93
C ASP A 80 4.06 -2.76 -2.51
N CYS A 81 4.46 -2.40 -1.27
CA CYS A 81 4.41 -1.03 -0.76
C CYS A 81 5.77 -0.39 -0.98
N TYR A 82 6.00 0.17 -2.17
CA TYR A 82 7.18 0.97 -2.47
C TYR A 82 6.99 2.39 -1.91
N ASN A 83 7.03 2.47 -0.59
CA ASN A 83 6.73 3.67 0.17
C ASN A 83 7.99 4.52 0.42
N ALA A 84 8.47 5.22 -0.60
CA ALA A 84 9.49 6.28 -0.49
C ALA A 84 8.93 7.50 0.27
N ALA A 85 7.67 7.86 0.03
CA ALA A 85 6.83 8.73 0.85
C ALA A 85 5.84 7.89 1.70
N SER A 86 5.01 8.54 2.52
CA SER A 86 4.07 7.84 3.40
C SER A 86 2.96 7.12 2.64
N ILE A 87 2.54 5.97 3.17
CA ILE A 87 1.33 5.27 2.77
C ILE A 87 0.43 5.15 4.00
N HIS A 88 -0.84 5.55 3.84
CA HIS A 88 -1.88 5.35 4.84
C HIS A 88 -2.97 4.44 4.27
N ILE A 89 -3.32 3.40 5.03
CA ILE A 89 -4.41 2.47 4.72
C ILE A 89 -5.47 2.61 5.80
N GLY A 90 -6.61 3.15 5.41
CA GLY A 90 -7.74 3.45 6.29
C GLY A 90 -8.47 2.21 6.80
N ARG A 91 -9.43 2.45 7.68
CA ARG A 91 -10.21 1.41 8.34
C ARG A 91 -11.00 0.57 7.33
N ASN A 92 -10.97 -0.76 7.51
CA ASN A 92 -11.63 -1.70 6.61
C ASN A 92 -11.20 -1.58 5.14
N ALA A 93 -10.15 -0.85 4.83
CA ALA A 93 -9.61 -0.80 3.49
C ALA A 93 -8.80 -2.06 3.16
N THR A 94 -8.91 -2.52 1.93
CA THR A 94 -8.23 -3.73 1.47
C THR A 94 -7.37 -3.44 0.24
N VAL A 95 -6.11 -3.80 0.34
CA VAL A 95 -5.19 -3.86 -0.81
C VAL A 95 -4.96 -5.33 -1.13
N SER A 96 -5.50 -5.76 -2.26
CA SER A 96 -5.53 -7.16 -2.67
C SER A 96 -4.19 -7.63 -3.26
N GLN A 97 -4.13 -8.90 -3.57
CA GLN A 97 -2.92 -9.64 -3.94
C GLN A 97 -2.15 -8.97 -5.09
N ARG A 98 -0.84 -8.86 -4.89
CA ARG A 98 0.11 -8.33 -5.87
C ARG A 98 -0.19 -6.90 -6.36
N ALA A 99 -1.07 -6.16 -5.69
CA ALA A 99 -1.21 -4.73 -5.97
C ALA A 99 0.11 -4.00 -5.66
N PHE A 100 0.38 -2.94 -6.41
CA PHE A 100 1.58 -2.14 -6.26
C PHE A 100 1.22 -0.70 -5.87
N LEU A 101 1.63 -0.29 -4.67
CA LEU A 101 1.50 1.07 -4.17
C LEU A 101 2.85 1.77 -4.35
N CYS A 102 2.95 2.66 -5.32
CA CYS A 102 4.21 3.29 -5.73
C CYS A 102 4.20 4.78 -5.43
N THR A 103 4.81 5.19 -4.32
CA THR A 103 4.86 6.61 -3.92
C THR A 103 5.99 7.39 -4.59
N ALA A 104 6.82 6.76 -5.42
CA ALA A 104 7.96 7.41 -6.06
C ALA A 104 7.88 7.34 -7.58
N GLY A 105 8.47 8.35 -8.20
CA GLY A 105 8.67 8.45 -9.65
C GLY A 105 9.91 9.26 -9.96
N HIS A 106 9.99 9.74 -11.18
CA HIS A 106 11.06 10.64 -11.62
C HIS A 106 10.47 11.78 -12.44
N ASP A 107 11.05 12.97 -12.33
CA ASP A 107 10.69 14.07 -13.20
C ASP A 107 11.20 13.78 -14.61
N ILE A 108 10.28 13.55 -15.54
CA ILE A 108 10.58 13.26 -16.95
C ILE A 108 11.07 14.49 -17.72
N SER A 109 10.84 15.69 -17.17
CA SER A 109 11.28 16.95 -17.76
C SER A 109 12.70 17.33 -17.31
N ASP A 110 13.20 16.66 -16.27
CA ASP A 110 14.55 16.88 -15.79
C ASP A 110 15.53 15.91 -16.49
N PRO A 111 16.54 16.42 -17.19
CA PRO A 111 17.55 15.58 -17.87
C PRO A 111 18.34 14.67 -16.92
N HIS A 112 18.32 14.93 -15.62
CA HIS A 112 18.94 14.10 -14.60
C HIS A 112 17.97 13.11 -13.95
N HIS A 113 16.68 13.12 -14.32
CA HIS A 113 15.62 12.29 -13.78
C HIS A 113 15.60 12.29 -12.24
N HIS A 114 15.60 13.49 -11.63
CA HIS A 114 15.51 13.57 -10.17
C HIS A 114 14.28 12.82 -9.66
N GLN A 115 14.46 12.09 -8.57
CA GLN A 115 13.36 11.35 -7.95
C GLN A 115 12.33 12.33 -7.40
N THR A 116 11.07 12.04 -7.70
CA THR A 116 9.89 12.65 -7.07
C THR A 116 9.21 11.64 -6.18
N ASP A 117 8.58 12.10 -5.11
CA ASP A 117 7.78 11.24 -4.24
C ASP A 117 6.60 12.01 -3.66
N ALA A 118 5.44 11.32 -3.56
CA ALA A 118 4.24 11.85 -2.96
C ALA A 118 3.44 10.73 -2.27
N SER A 119 2.82 11.07 -1.14
CA SER A 119 2.11 10.13 -0.28
C SER A 119 0.89 9.52 -0.98
N ILE A 120 0.61 8.25 -0.68
CA ILE A 120 -0.62 7.57 -1.10
C ILE A 120 -1.54 7.43 0.12
N VAL A 121 -2.82 7.71 -0.09
CA VAL A 121 -3.87 7.51 0.90
C VAL A 121 -4.93 6.57 0.32
N ILE A 122 -5.18 5.48 1.02
CA ILE A 122 -6.30 4.56 0.76
C ILE A 122 -7.26 4.76 1.92
N GLU A 123 -8.35 5.49 1.68
CA GLU A 123 -9.30 5.85 2.73
C GLU A 123 -10.17 4.67 3.19
N ASP A 124 -11.00 4.90 4.18
CA ASP A 124 -11.85 3.89 4.82
C ASP A 124 -12.69 3.12 3.79
N ARG A 125 -12.80 1.78 3.95
CA ARG A 125 -13.60 0.89 3.10
C ARG A 125 -13.22 0.89 1.61
N ALA A 126 -12.15 1.57 1.22
CA ALA A 126 -11.65 1.51 -0.15
C ALA A 126 -11.07 0.13 -0.48
N TRP A 127 -11.17 -0.26 -1.73
CA TRP A 127 -10.69 -1.55 -2.20
C TRP A 127 -9.81 -1.40 -3.43
N VAL A 128 -8.53 -1.66 -3.25
CA VAL A 128 -7.56 -1.82 -4.34
C VAL A 128 -7.53 -3.30 -4.70
N CYS A 129 -8.11 -3.65 -5.85
CA CYS A 129 -8.20 -5.04 -6.31
C CYS A 129 -6.82 -5.59 -6.74
N ALA A 130 -6.80 -6.89 -7.03
CA ALA A 130 -5.57 -7.61 -7.35
C ALA A 130 -4.81 -6.98 -8.53
N GLU A 131 -3.48 -6.89 -8.38
CA GLU A 131 -2.56 -6.41 -9.42
C GLU A 131 -2.79 -4.95 -9.86
N ALA A 132 -3.64 -4.18 -9.18
CA ALA A 132 -3.80 -2.76 -9.48
C ALA A 132 -2.53 -1.98 -9.09
N PHE A 133 -2.18 -0.99 -9.89
CA PHE A 133 -1.11 -0.03 -9.64
C PHE A 133 -1.72 1.29 -9.15
N ILE A 134 -1.22 1.78 -8.01
CA ILE A 134 -1.56 3.10 -7.47
C ILE A 134 -0.30 3.96 -7.51
N GLY A 135 -0.37 5.06 -8.27
CA GLY A 135 0.74 5.99 -8.46
C GLY A 135 0.93 6.97 -7.31
N GLN A 136 2.06 7.66 -7.33
CA GLN A 136 2.41 8.68 -6.34
C GLN A 136 1.35 9.78 -6.23
N GLY A 137 1.08 10.23 -5.01
CA GLY A 137 0.17 11.34 -4.72
C GLY A 137 -1.32 11.00 -4.80
N VAL A 138 -1.68 9.74 -5.12
CA VAL A 138 -3.08 9.35 -5.32
C VAL A 138 -3.79 9.13 -3.98
N THR A 139 -4.98 9.70 -3.87
CA THR A 139 -5.98 9.38 -2.85
C THR A 139 -7.07 8.49 -3.46
N VAL A 140 -7.22 7.29 -2.90
CA VAL A 140 -8.37 6.42 -3.19
C VAL A 140 -9.39 6.66 -2.07
N SER A 141 -10.39 7.49 -2.37
CA SER A 141 -11.33 8.00 -1.36
C SER A 141 -12.26 6.91 -0.80
N GLU A 142 -12.97 7.24 0.28
CA GLU A 142 -13.80 6.30 1.04
C GLU A 142 -14.71 5.46 0.13
N GLY A 143 -14.68 4.17 0.36
CA GLY A 143 -15.53 3.21 -0.36
C GLY A 143 -15.22 3.06 -1.85
N ALA A 144 -14.23 3.74 -2.40
CA ALA A 144 -13.84 3.59 -3.81
C ALA A 144 -13.25 2.22 -4.09
N VAL A 145 -13.34 1.78 -5.34
CA VAL A 145 -12.81 0.51 -5.83
C VAL A 145 -11.92 0.75 -7.04
N CYS A 146 -10.66 0.36 -6.94
CA CYS A 146 -9.76 0.26 -8.07
C CYS A 146 -9.82 -1.17 -8.60
N ALA A 147 -10.38 -1.38 -9.78
CA ALA A 147 -10.56 -2.71 -10.37
C ALA A 147 -9.23 -3.45 -10.56
N ALA A 148 -9.30 -4.76 -10.71
CA ALA A 148 -8.10 -5.57 -10.93
C ALA A 148 -7.29 -5.07 -12.14
N ARG A 149 -5.95 -4.98 -11.97
CA ARG A 149 -5.01 -4.47 -12.99
C ARG A 149 -5.25 -3.04 -13.45
N ALA A 150 -6.02 -2.24 -12.71
CA ALA A 150 -6.17 -0.82 -13.00
C ALA A 150 -4.85 -0.07 -12.76
N VAL A 151 -4.54 0.90 -13.62
CA VAL A 151 -3.41 1.83 -13.45
C VAL A 151 -3.96 3.20 -13.04
N VAL A 152 -3.92 3.45 -11.72
CA VAL A 152 -4.53 4.62 -11.09
C VAL A 152 -3.46 5.67 -10.84
N VAL A 153 -3.54 6.79 -11.56
CA VAL A 153 -2.57 7.90 -11.52
C VAL A 153 -3.23 9.25 -11.20
N LYS A 154 -4.50 9.22 -10.79
CA LYS A 154 -5.28 10.36 -10.31
C LYS A 154 -6.17 9.93 -9.16
N ASP A 155 -6.58 10.89 -8.33
CA ASP A 155 -7.49 10.64 -7.23
C ASP A 155 -8.78 9.97 -7.70
N VAL A 156 -9.31 9.09 -6.84
CA VAL A 156 -10.54 8.34 -7.07
C VAL A 156 -11.62 8.84 -6.14
N GLU A 157 -12.73 9.31 -6.68
CA GLU A 157 -13.85 9.82 -5.89
C GLU A 157 -14.47 8.73 -5.01
N SER A 158 -15.00 9.16 -3.87
CA SER A 158 -15.70 8.26 -2.94
C SER A 158 -16.83 7.49 -3.62
N TRP A 159 -16.95 6.22 -3.22
CA TRP A 159 -18.02 5.33 -3.69
C TRP A 159 -18.08 5.19 -5.22
N THR A 160 -16.93 5.23 -5.87
CA THR A 160 -16.81 4.96 -7.31
C THR A 160 -15.99 3.71 -7.59
N VAL A 161 -16.23 3.10 -8.74
CA VAL A 161 -15.42 2.02 -9.30
C VAL A 161 -14.68 2.57 -10.51
N VAL A 162 -13.35 2.45 -10.50
CA VAL A 162 -12.49 2.83 -11.62
C VAL A 162 -11.72 1.62 -12.12
N GLY A 163 -11.32 1.62 -13.41
CA GLY A 163 -10.54 0.53 -13.99
C GLY A 163 -9.93 0.89 -15.33
N GLY A 164 -9.03 0.05 -15.80
CA GLY A 164 -8.30 0.23 -17.05
C GLY A 164 -6.92 0.88 -16.89
N ASN A 165 -6.24 1.15 -17.99
CA ASN A 165 -4.93 1.82 -18.08
C ASN A 165 -4.96 2.92 -19.15
N PRO A 166 -4.93 4.21 -18.76
CA PRO A 166 -5.12 4.71 -17.39
C PRO A 166 -6.53 4.43 -16.86
N ALA A 167 -6.67 4.34 -15.53
CA ALA A 167 -7.97 4.05 -14.89
C ALA A 167 -8.98 5.16 -15.18
N LYS A 168 -10.21 4.76 -15.53
CA LYS A 168 -11.34 5.63 -15.80
C LYS A 168 -12.54 5.18 -14.98
N PHE A 169 -13.50 6.07 -14.77
CA PHE A 169 -14.75 5.78 -14.11
C PHE A 169 -15.51 4.64 -14.85
N ILE A 170 -16.01 3.68 -14.09
CA ILE A 170 -16.83 2.58 -14.60
C ILE A 170 -18.27 2.75 -14.12
N LYS A 171 -18.47 2.90 -12.78
CA LYS A 171 -19.81 3.03 -12.17
C LYS A 171 -19.69 3.56 -10.74
N LYS A 172 -20.80 3.97 -10.15
CA LYS A 172 -20.93 4.18 -8.71
C LYS A 172 -20.97 2.82 -7.99
N ARG A 173 -20.33 2.74 -6.81
CA ARG A 173 -20.41 1.57 -5.93
C ARG A 173 -21.64 1.68 -5.05
N VAL A 174 -22.54 0.72 -5.18
CA VAL A 174 -23.71 0.60 -4.31
C VAL A 174 -23.53 -0.60 -3.40
N LEU A 175 -23.65 -0.41 -2.09
CA LEU A 175 -23.63 -1.51 -1.12
C LEU A 175 -25.03 -2.12 -1.06
N ILE A 176 -25.11 -3.45 -1.13
CA ILE A 176 -26.36 -4.16 -0.87
C ILE A 176 -26.54 -4.23 0.65
N ASN A 177 -27.67 -3.79 1.16
CA ASN A 177 -28.05 -3.98 2.56
C ASN A 177 -28.22 -5.47 2.83
N VAL A 178 -27.30 -6.07 3.59
CA VAL A 178 -27.35 -7.49 3.96
C VAL A 178 -28.31 -7.72 5.17
N ASN A 179 -29.14 -6.76 5.50
CA ASN A 179 -30.17 -6.91 6.52
C ASN A 179 -31.44 -7.47 5.89
N GLY A 180 -31.48 -8.79 5.66
CA GLY A 180 -32.67 -9.46 5.14
C GLY A 180 -32.40 -10.87 4.65
N GLY A 181 -32.10 -11.79 5.57
CA GLY A 181 -32.01 -13.20 5.28
C GLY A 181 -31.99 -13.96 6.60
N GLY A 182 -33.19 -14.35 7.05
CA GLY A 182 -33.47 -15.14 8.25
C GLY A 182 -32.92 -16.54 8.20
#